data_bd552da91a244e9df4953c34599f576e
#
_entry.id   bd552da91a244e9df4953c34599f576e
#
_cell.length_a   1.000
_cell.length_b   1.000
_cell.length_c   1.000
_cell.angle_alpha   90.00
_cell.angle_beta   90.00
_cell.angle_gamma   90.00
#
_symmetry.space_group_name_H-M   'P 1'
#
loop_
_entity.id
_entity.type
_entity.pdbx_description
1 polymer ?
#
loop_
_entity_poly.entity_id
_entity_poly.type
_entity_poly.pdbx_seq_one_letter_code
_entity_poly.pdbx_strand_id
1 'polypeptide(L)'
;MLRYGLASWWDRIGNTLAGGLTKLVFSESKNFPDVATYYREHVLASAQALLHKVLQRGVDRGEFEAIDVHMAALSLMSAMQFVLMWRHAMSGTGPGPDFDPRGFLMAHLETVLRGWTVPATTQTKESHEDQ
;
A
#
# COMPACT_ATOMS: atom_id res chain seq x y z
N MET A 1 3.29 0.32 12.69
CA MET A 1 2.11 1.10 12.22
C MET A 1 1.64 0.67 10.83
N LEU A 2 2.50 0.66 9.81
CA LEU A 2 2.11 0.24 8.46
C LEU A 2 1.62 -1.19 8.39
N ARG A 3 2.29 -2.12 9.08
CA ARG A 3 1.88 -3.53 9.09
C ARG A 3 0.47 -3.69 9.63
N TYR A 4 0.20 -3.07 10.77
CA TYR A 4 -1.13 -3.11 11.38
C TYR A 4 -2.17 -2.43 10.50
N GLY A 5 -1.81 -1.27 9.95
CA GLY A 5 -2.71 -0.50 9.10
C GLY A 5 -3.14 -1.25 7.84
N LEU A 6 -2.19 -1.86 7.14
CA LEU A 6 -2.49 -2.61 5.92
C LEU A 6 -3.24 -3.90 6.22
N ALA A 7 -2.86 -4.62 7.28
CA ALA A 7 -3.58 -5.83 7.68
C ALA A 7 -5.01 -5.51 8.08
N SER A 8 -5.20 -4.45 8.87
CA SER A 8 -6.52 -4.00 9.29
C SER A 8 -7.36 -3.53 8.11
N TRP A 9 -6.75 -2.80 7.17
CA TRP A 9 -7.44 -2.39 5.95
C TRP A 9 -7.94 -3.60 5.16
N TRP A 10 -7.10 -4.61 4.97
CA TRP A 10 -7.52 -5.81 4.25
C TRP A 10 -8.67 -6.52 4.97
N ASP A 11 -8.53 -6.73 6.27
CA ASP A 11 -9.53 -7.48 7.05
C ASP A 11 -10.88 -6.76 7.11
N ARG A 12 -10.86 -5.43 7.21
CA ARG A 12 -12.08 -4.63 7.42
C ARG A 12 -12.69 -4.11 6.12
N ILE A 13 -11.88 -3.87 5.10
CA ILE A 13 -12.34 -3.23 3.87
C ILE A 13 -12.04 -4.10 2.65
N GLY A 14 -10.77 -4.42 2.41
CA GLY A 14 -10.35 -5.07 1.17
C GLY A 14 -11.03 -6.41 0.91
N ASN A 15 -11.17 -7.23 1.95
CA ASN A 15 -11.76 -8.58 1.85
C ASN A 15 -13.28 -8.57 2.08
N THR A 16 -13.92 -7.41 2.00
CA THR A 16 -15.36 -7.27 2.23
C THR A 16 -16.05 -6.75 0.97
N LEU A 17 -17.37 -6.61 1.02
CA LEU A 17 -18.13 -6.03 -0.09
C LEU A 17 -17.68 -4.59 -0.40
N ALA A 18 -17.18 -3.84 0.59
CA ALA A 18 -16.68 -2.50 0.36
C ALA A 18 -15.51 -2.48 -0.62
N GLY A 19 -14.62 -3.50 -0.55
CA GLY A 19 -13.54 -3.63 -1.52
C GLY A 19 -14.02 -3.89 -2.94
N GLY A 20 -15.17 -4.53 -3.10
CA GLY A 20 -15.76 -4.81 -4.40
C GLY A 20 -16.22 -3.55 -5.13
N LEU A 21 -16.46 -2.45 -4.43
CA LEU A 21 -16.80 -1.18 -5.06
C LEU A 21 -15.65 -0.65 -5.93
N THR A 22 -14.41 -0.90 -5.54
CA THR A 22 -13.24 -0.52 -6.34
C THR A 22 -13.26 -1.21 -7.70
N LYS A 23 -13.56 -2.51 -7.72
CA LYS A 23 -13.69 -3.26 -8.97
C LYS A 23 -14.80 -2.67 -9.85
N LEU A 24 -15.96 -2.38 -9.24
CA LEU A 24 -17.10 -1.82 -9.96
C LEU A 24 -16.74 -0.46 -10.58
N VAL A 25 -16.07 0.41 -9.82
CA VAL A 25 -15.66 1.73 -10.30
C VAL A 25 -14.70 1.58 -11.48
N PHE A 26 -13.70 0.71 -11.40
CA PHE A 26 -12.77 0.50 -12.51
C PHE A 26 -13.47 -0.09 -13.74
N SER A 27 -14.40 -1.02 -13.55
CA SER A 27 -15.12 -1.65 -14.66
C SER A 27 -16.04 -0.66 -15.39
N GLU A 28 -16.66 0.25 -14.66
CA GLU A 28 -17.70 1.14 -15.17
C GLU A 28 -17.22 2.58 -15.35
N SER A 29 -15.92 2.84 -15.24
CA SER A 29 -15.38 4.21 -15.31
C SER A 29 -15.67 4.93 -16.63
N LYS A 30 -15.78 4.19 -17.74
CA LYS A 30 -16.12 4.76 -19.04
C LYS A 30 -17.59 5.12 -19.15
N ASN A 31 -18.46 4.33 -18.53
CA ASN A 31 -19.90 4.54 -18.57
C ASN A 31 -20.38 5.58 -17.55
N PHE A 32 -19.66 5.69 -16.44
CA PHE A 32 -20.01 6.58 -15.32
C PHE A 32 -18.79 7.38 -14.89
N PRO A 33 -18.32 8.33 -15.72
CA PRO A 33 -17.10 9.09 -15.40
C PRO A 33 -17.21 9.93 -14.13
N ASP A 34 -18.41 10.38 -13.75
CA ASP A 34 -18.61 11.14 -12.52
C ASP A 34 -18.35 10.29 -11.28
N VAL A 35 -18.73 9.00 -11.33
CA VAL A 35 -18.46 8.06 -10.23
C VAL A 35 -16.97 7.81 -10.09
N ALA A 36 -16.26 7.64 -11.20
CA ALA A 36 -14.81 7.45 -11.22
C ALA A 36 -14.10 8.67 -10.66
N THR A 37 -14.53 9.87 -11.04
CA THR A 37 -13.96 11.12 -10.52
C THR A 37 -14.19 11.25 -9.01
N TYR A 38 -15.41 10.98 -8.55
CA TYR A 38 -15.72 11.01 -7.13
C TYR A 38 -14.85 10.03 -6.35
N TYR A 39 -14.71 8.80 -6.83
CA TYR A 39 -13.88 7.78 -6.19
C TYR A 39 -12.42 8.24 -6.10
N ARG A 40 -11.87 8.75 -7.20
CA ARG A 40 -10.50 9.24 -7.23
C ARG A 40 -10.27 10.39 -6.25
N GLU A 41 -11.19 11.34 -6.19
CA GLU A 41 -11.03 12.53 -5.36
C GLU A 41 -11.28 12.27 -3.88
N HIS A 42 -12.22 11.40 -3.54
CA HIS A 42 -12.66 11.21 -2.16
C HIS A 42 -12.13 9.93 -1.51
N VAL A 43 -11.84 8.90 -2.29
CA VAL A 43 -11.37 7.62 -1.77
C VAL A 43 -9.87 7.47 -1.99
N LEU A 44 -9.43 7.51 -3.25
CA LEU A 44 -8.01 7.30 -3.58
C LEU A 44 -7.13 8.43 -3.02
N ALA A 45 -7.56 9.68 -3.17
CA ALA A 45 -6.79 10.82 -2.68
C ALA A 45 -6.66 10.80 -1.17
N SER A 46 -7.71 10.40 -0.46
CA SER A 46 -7.68 10.29 1.01
C SER A 46 -6.73 9.18 1.46
N ALA A 47 -6.76 8.02 0.80
CA ALA A 47 -5.86 6.92 1.10
C ALA A 47 -4.40 7.30 0.83
N GLN A 48 -4.16 7.96 -0.30
CA GLN A 48 -2.82 8.43 -0.67
C GLN A 48 -2.30 9.45 0.34
N ALA A 49 -3.14 10.39 0.76
CA ALA A 49 -2.76 11.41 1.74
C ALA A 49 -2.39 10.78 3.09
N LEU A 50 -3.14 9.78 3.52
CA LEU A 50 -2.85 9.09 4.77
C LEU A 50 -1.53 8.32 4.70
N LEU A 51 -1.30 7.58 3.63
CA LEU A 51 -0.03 6.86 3.41
C LEU A 51 1.14 7.83 3.33
N HIS A 52 0.97 8.93 2.61
CA HIS A 52 1.99 9.97 2.49
C HIS A 52 2.37 10.52 3.88
N LYS A 53 1.37 10.79 4.70
CA LYS A 53 1.59 11.32 6.05
C LYS A 53 2.37 10.34 6.93
N VAL A 54 2.00 9.05 6.89
CA VAL A 54 2.68 8.01 7.67
C VAL A 54 4.12 7.82 7.20
N LEU A 55 4.35 7.79 5.89
CA LEU A 55 5.68 7.62 5.31
C LEU A 55 6.57 8.83 5.59
N GLN A 56 6.02 10.04 5.44
CA GLN A 56 6.77 11.26 5.73
C GLN A 56 7.19 11.30 7.20
N ARG A 57 6.32 10.85 8.08
CA ARG A 57 6.65 10.76 9.51
C ARG A 57 7.81 9.81 9.77
N GLY A 58 7.86 8.68 9.05
CA GLY A 58 8.99 7.74 9.15
C GLY A 58 10.30 8.35 8.67
N VAL A 59 10.26 9.13 7.58
CA VAL A 59 11.44 9.86 7.07
C VAL A 59 11.89 10.92 8.09
N ASP A 60 10.95 11.71 8.61
CA ASP A 60 11.27 12.79 9.56
C ASP A 60 11.85 12.26 10.87
N ARG A 61 11.46 11.06 11.29
CA ARG A 61 12.00 10.41 12.49
C ARG A 61 13.31 9.66 12.27
N GLY A 62 13.77 9.58 11.03
CA GLY A 62 14.99 8.86 10.68
C GLY A 62 14.84 7.35 10.65
N GLU A 63 13.61 6.84 10.72
CA GLU A 63 13.33 5.40 10.59
C GLU A 63 13.51 4.92 9.15
N PHE A 64 13.19 5.77 8.18
CA PHE A 64 13.36 5.52 6.75
C PHE A 64 14.44 6.42 6.18
N GLU A 65 15.10 5.94 5.12
CA GLU A 65 16.00 6.77 4.34
C GLU A 65 15.21 7.89 3.64
N ALA A 66 15.93 8.85 3.05
CA ALA A 66 15.31 9.93 2.28
C ALA A 66 14.73 9.35 0.98
N ILE A 67 13.51 8.83 1.06
CA ILE A 67 12.78 8.23 -0.06
C ILE A 67 11.84 9.25 -0.69
N ASP A 68 11.45 8.99 -1.95
CA ASP A 68 10.35 9.72 -2.58
C ASP A 68 9.03 9.23 -1.98
N VAL A 69 8.51 9.98 -1.02
CA VAL A 69 7.32 9.59 -0.26
C VAL A 69 6.09 9.44 -1.17
N HIS A 70 5.97 10.30 -2.18
CA HIS A 70 4.87 10.21 -3.14
C HIS A 70 4.90 8.88 -3.90
N MET A 71 6.06 8.50 -4.43
CA MET A 71 6.22 7.24 -5.16
C MET A 71 6.09 6.04 -4.25
N ALA A 72 6.57 6.14 -3.00
CA ALA A 72 6.42 5.08 -2.01
C ALA A 72 4.94 4.82 -1.69
N ALA A 73 4.16 5.89 -1.53
CA ALA A 73 2.72 5.77 -1.29
C ALA A 73 2.01 5.10 -2.47
N LEU A 74 2.37 5.48 -3.71
CA LEU A 74 1.82 4.87 -4.90
C LEU A 74 2.18 3.38 -5.00
N SER A 75 3.39 3.01 -4.61
CA SER A 75 3.82 1.62 -4.59
C SER A 75 2.96 0.78 -3.66
N LEU A 76 2.69 1.26 -2.44
CA LEU A 76 1.81 0.57 -1.50
C LEU A 76 0.37 0.49 -2.03
N MET A 77 -0.13 1.57 -2.61
CA MET A 77 -1.47 1.59 -3.19
C MET A 77 -1.59 0.61 -4.35
N SER A 78 -0.53 0.44 -5.16
CA SER A 78 -0.53 -0.52 -6.26
C SER A 78 -0.74 -1.94 -5.76
N ALA A 79 -0.06 -2.33 -4.68
CA ALA A 79 -0.24 -3.65 -4.08
C ALA A 79 -1.66 -3.82 -3.52
N MET A 80 -2.19 -2.78 -2.88
CA MET A 80 -3.55 -2.78 -2.36
C MET A 80 -4.58 -2.97 -3.49
N GLN A 81 -4.40 -2.24 -4.60
CA GLN A 81 -5.29 -2.36 -5.75
C GLN A 81 -5.20 -3.75 -6.39
N PHE A 82 -3.99 -4.31 -6.49
CA PHE A 82 -3.82 -5.65 -7.05
C PHE A 82 -4.59 -6.70 -6.26
N VAL A 83 -4.47 -6.69 -4.92
CA VAL A 83 -5.18 -7.69 -4.10
C VAL A 83 -6.70 -7.50 -4.16
N LEU A 84 -7.18 -6.25 -4.28
CA LEU A 84 -8.61 -5.98 -4.46
C LEU A 84 -9.11 -6.57 -5.79
N MET A 85 -8.40 -6.30 -6.87
CA MET A 85 -8.79 -6.79 -8.19
C MET A 85 -8.77 -8.32 -8.24
N TRP A 86 -7.73 -8.93 -7.63
CA TRP A 86 -7.67 -10.39 -7.58
C TRP A 86 -8.85 -10.97 -6.80
N ARG A 87 -9.13 -10.41 -5.61
CA ARG A 87 -10.19 -10.93 -4.73
C ARG A 87 -11.57 -10.79 -5.34
N HIS A 88 -11.85 -9.68 -6.01
CA HIS A 88 -13.20 -9.33 -6.45
C HIS A 88 -13.47 -9.52 -7.94
N ALA A 89 -12.42 -9.66 -8.75
CA ALA A 89 -12.57 -9.80 -10.20
C ALA A 89 -11.97 -11.10 -10.76
N MET A 90 -10.84 -11.55 -10.20
CA MET A 90 -10.08 -12.67 -10.74
C MET A 90 -10.01 -13.87 -9.80
N SER A 91 -10.88 -13.92 -8.83
CA SER A 91 -10.99 -15.04 -7.89
C SER A 91 -11.20 -16.34 -8.66
N GLY A 92 -10.30 -17.32 -8.45
CA GLY A 92 -10.31 -18.59 -9.17
C GLY A 92 -9.43 -18.64 -10.41
N THR A 93 -8.91 -17.50 -10.87
CA THR A 93 -8.03 -17.42 -12.06
C THR A 93 -6.70 -16.73 -11.77
N GLY A 94 -6.41 -16.43 -10.50
CA GLY A 94 -5.23 -15.68 -10.11
C GLY A 94 -3.91 -16.43 -10.27
N PRO A 95 -2.82 -15.92 -9.68
CA PRO A 95 -1.47 -16.44 -9.88
C PRO A 95 -1.28 -17.90 -9.49
N GLY A 96 -2.19 -18.47 -8.73
CA GLY A 96 -2.16 -19.87 -8.36
C GLY A 96 -3.29 -20.21 -7.42
N PRO A 97 -3.59 -21.52 -7.22
CA PRO A 97 -4.70 -21.94 -6.37
C PRO A 97 -4.50 -21.60 -4.90
N ASP A 98 -3.24 -21.44 -4.48
CA ASP A 98 -2.88 -21.17 -3.09
C ASP A 98 -2.54 -19.69 -2.85
N PHE A 99 -2.88 -18.80 -3.79
CA PHE A 99 -2.57 -17.38 -3.64
C PHE A 99 -3.35 -16.77 -2.48
N ASP A 100 -2.61 -16.21 -1.52
CA ASP A 100 -3.16 -15.55 -0.35
C ASP A 100 -2.98 -14.03 -0.50
N PRO A 101 -4.07 -13.27 -0.76
CA PRO A 101 -3.97 -11.82 -0.95
C PRO A 101 -3.39 -11.09 0.25
N ARG A 102 -3.81 -11.48 1.46
CA ARG A 102 -3.32 -10.86 2.69
C ARG A 102 -1.83 -11.13 2.88
N GLY A 103 -1.43 -12.38 2.69
CA GLY A 103 -0.02 -12.78 2.78
C GLY A 103 0.84 -12.08 1.75
N PHE A 104 0.34 -11.93 0.51
CA PHE A 104 1.05 -11.18 -0.53
C PHE A 104 1.23 -9.72 -0.12
N LEU A 105 0.17 -9.08 0.39
CA LEU A 105 0.24 -7.67 0.80
C LEU A 105 1.27 -7.47 1.91
N MET A 106 1.29 -8.36 2.89
CA MET A 106 2.25 -8.29 3.98
C MET A 106 3.68 -8.55 3.51
N ALA A 107 3.89 -9.51 2.61
CA ALA A 107 5.19 -9.81 2.04
C ALA A 107 5.73 -8.63 1.22
N HIS A 108 4.87 -7.99 0.43
CA HIS A 108 5.24 -6.79 -0.32
C HIS A 108 5.67 -5.66 0.62
N LEU A 109 4.91 -5.44 1.68
CA LEU A 109 5.25 -4.43 2.68
C LEU A 109 6.61 -4.70 3.33
N GLU A 110 6.89 -5.96 3.71
CA GLU A 110 8.18 -6.31 4.30
C GLU A 110 9.33 -6.04 3.33
N THR A 111 9.14 -6.34 2.05
CA THR A 111 10.16 -6.09 1.01
C THR A 111 10.47 -4.61 0.88
N VAL A 112 9.43 -3.76 0.78
CA VAL A 112 9.65 -2.31 0.64
C VAL A 112 10.18 -1.69 1.92
N LEU A 113 9.76 -2.18 3.09
CA LEU A 113 10.30 -1.69 4.37
C LEU A 113 11.79 -1.98 4.49
N ARG A 114 12.27 -3.14 4.03
CA ARG A 114 13.72 -3.44 3.99
C ARG A 114 14.46 -2.45 3.12
N GLY A 115 13.87 -2.04 2.01
CA GLY A 115 14.47 -1.06 1.11
C GLY A 115 14.48 0.35 1.68
N TRP A 116 13.51 0.69 2.53
CA TRP A 116 13.36 2.05 3.07
C TRP A 116 13.99 2.24 4.43
N THR A 117 14.11 1.20 5.24
CA THR A 117 14.59 1.30 6.61
C THR A 117 16.11 1.55 6.63
N VAL A 118 16.53 2.48 7.49
CA VAL A 118 17.95 2.76 7.70
C VAL A 118 18.59 1.53 8.37
N PRO A 119 19.66 0.95 7.77
CA PRO A 119 20.31 -0.22 8.35
C PRO A 119 21.03 0.11 9.65
N ALA A 120 20.89 -0.76 10.66
CA ALA A 120 21.57 -0.59 11.94
C ALA A 120 23.10 -0.60 11.81
N THR A 121 23.63 -1.38 10.85
CA THR A 121 25.08 -1.45 10.59
C THR A 121 25.63 -0.13 10.05
N THR A 122 24.86 0.61 9.25
CA THR A 122 25.27 1.93 8.74
C THR A 122 25.34 2.94 9.86
N GLN A 123 24.40 2.93 10.80
CA GLN A 123 24.41 3.82 11.96
C GLN A 123 25.61 3.55 12.86
N THR A 124 25.98 2.27 13.05
CA THR A 124 27.14 1.90 13.85
C THR A 124 28.44 2.37 13.21
N LYS A 125 28.55 2.29 11.87
CA LYS A 125 29.74 2.77 11.15
C LYS A 125 29.91 4.28 11.24
N GLU A 126 28.84 5.04 11.13
CA GLU A 126 28.89 6.49 11.24
C GLU A 126 29.34 6.92 12.64
N SER A 127 28.85 6.24 13.69
CA SER A 127 29.27 6.50 15.05
C SER A 127 30.75 6.19 15.28
N HIS A 128 31.32 5.24 14.55
CA HIS A 128 32.73 4.87 14.66
C HIS A 128 33.67 5.82 13.89
N GLU A 129 33.22 6.38 12.78
CA GLU A 129 34.02 7.29 11.97
C GLU A 129 34.18 8.68 12.62
N ASP A 130 33.24 9.07 13.47
CA ASP A 130 33.28 10.35 14.19
C ASP A 130 34.18 10.30 15.43
N GLN A 131 34.79 9.16 15.75
CA GLN A 131 35.77 9.01 16.82
C GLN A 131 37.19 8.92 16.28
#